data_7d49ef9d962a5b466192962874c3b370
#
_entry.id   7d49ef9d962a5b466192962874c3b370
#
_cell.length_a   1.000
_cell.length_b   1.000
_cell.length_c   1.000
_cell.angle_alpha   90.00
_cell.angle_beta   90.00
_cell.angle_gamma   90.00
#
_symmetry.space_group_name_H-M   'P 1'
#
loop_
_entity.id
_entity.type
_entity.pdbx_description
1 polymer ?
#
loop_
_entity_poly.entity_id
_entity_poly.type
_entity_poly.pdbx_seq_one_letter_code
_entity_poly.pdbx_strand_id
1 'polypeptide(L)'
;MKKYPRSEKYDRDWIEKNWMGPHPLWLLEDLCGNMDLRPGMRVLDLGCGRGITSVFLAKEYGVTVFANDLWISPTDNLRRFEEAGVADRVFPIRAEAHALPYAEGFFDAAISIDSYHYFGPGENYFPDALSKLVKTGGWFGIVVPGRKREFEKGYPEPLKDLWAPELFTFHSGGWWRNLWEKTGLCEIVACYDIDDPKGIWWSWANWAKANFEKEYGEGGGGADFDAKFLEADTGDDLALIAMAAKKTAVNRRVF
;
A
#
# COMPACT_ATOMS: atom_id res chain seq x y z
N MET A 1 -22.71 12.41 -2.55
CA MET A 1 -21.80 11.88 -3.58
C MET A 1 -21.22 10.58 -3.04
N LYS A 2 -20.96 9.59 -3.88
CA LYS A 2 -20.26 8.36 -3.48
C LYS A 2 -18.83 8.70 -3.08
N LYS A 3 -18.29 8.09 -2.02
CA LYS A 3 -16.95 8.41 -1.51
C LYS A 3 -15.85 7.94 -2.49
N TYR A 4 -16.06 6.77 -3.13
CA TYR A 4 -15.11 6.14 -4.04
C TYR A 4 -15.76 5.78 -5.38
N PRO A 5 -16.07 6.77 -6.25
CA PRO A 5 -16.86 6.54 -7.45
C PRO A 5 -16.18 5.72 -8.55
N ARG A 6 -14.84 5.65 -8.56
CA ARG A 6 -14.09 4.81 -9.49
C ARG A 6 -14.07 3.35 -9.05
N SER A 7 -13.85 3.11 -7.76
CA SER A 7 -13.82 1.77 -7.17
C SER A 7 -15.14 1.04 -7.28
N GLU A 8 -16.27 1.76 -7.22
CA GLU A 8 -17.60 1.18 -7.35
C GLU A 8 -17.94 0.63 -8.75
N LYS A 9 -17.11 0.87 -9.76
CA LYS A 9 -17.27 0.29 -11.09
C LYS A 9 -16.83 -1.17 -11.16
N TYR A 10 -16.06 -1.62 -10.15
CA TYR A 10 -15.47 -2.94 -10.11
C TYR A 10 -16.42 -3.95 -9.48
N ASP A 11 -16.47 -5.12 -10.09
CA ASP A 11 -17.28 -6.22 -9.60
C ASP A 11 -16.81 -6.68 -8.21
N ARG A 12 -17.76 -6.82 -7.29
CA ARG A 12 -17.48 -7.16 -5.90
C ARG A 12 -16.89 -8.56 -5.77
N ASP A 13 -17.42 -9.54 -6.49
CA ASP A 13 -16.95 -10.92 -6.41
C ASP A 13 -15.52 -11.03 -6.94
N TRP A 14 -15.19 -10.23 -7.99
CA TRP A 14 -13.82 -10.14 -8.48
C TRP A 14 -12.86 -9.54 -7.45
N ILE A 15 -13.27 -8.48 -6.73
CA ILE A 15 -12.47 -7.90 -5.65
C ILE A 15 -12.28 -8.94 -4.55
N GLU A 16 -13.34 -9.55 -4.04
CA GLU A 16 -13.30 -10.52 -2.95
C GLU A 16 -12.44 -11.75 -3.29
N LYS A 17 -12.50 -12.24 -4.53
CA LYS A 17 -11.64 -13.35 -5.01
C LYS A 17 -10.14 -13.02 -4.99
N ASN A 18 -9.78 -11.75 -5.13
CA ASN A 18 -8.39 -11.30 -5.21
C ASN A 18 -7.94 -10.51 -3.97
N TRP A 19 -8.74 -10.46 -2.95
CA TRP A 19 -8.51 -9.65 -1.76
C TRP A 19 -7.38 -10.18 -0.87
N MET A 20 -6.57 -9.29 -0.28
CA MET A 20 -5.44 -9.66 0.56
C MET A 20 -5.21 -8.70 1.75
N GLY A 21 -6.17 -7.84 2.10
CA GLY A 21 -6.05 -6.85 3.17
C GLY A 21 -7.18 -5.82 3.13
N PRO A 22 -7.12 -4.72 3.88
CA PRO A 22 -8.10 -3.63 3.85
C PRO A 22 -8.43 -3.21 2.42
N HIS A 23 -9.65 -2.75 2.16
CA HIS A 23 -10.20 -2.58 0.81
C HIS A 23 -9.26 -1.81 -0.15
N PRO A 24 -8.47 -2.49 -1.02
CA PRO A 24 -7.32 -1.89 -1.69
C PRO A 24 -7.70 -0.79 -2.67
N LEU A 25 -8.87 -0.89 -3.30
CA LEU A 25 -9.32 0.13 -4.25
C LEU A 25 -9.74 1.43 -3.57
N TRP A 26 -10.37 1.35 -2.39
CA TRP A 26 -10.73 2.55 -1.64
C TRP A 26 -9.48 3.27 -1.16
N LEU A 27 -8.50 2.53 -0.65
CA LEU A 27 -7.22 3.09 -0.21
C LEU A 27 -6.46 3.75 -1.37
N LEU A 28 -6.40 3.07 -2.52
CA LEU A 28 -5.71 3.59 -3.69
C LEU A 28 -6.41 4.82 -4.29
N GLU A 29 -7.75 4.80 -4.40
CA GLU A 29 -8.51 5.93 -4.94
C GLU A 29 -8.37 7.17 -4.07
N ASP A 30 -8.39 7.00 -2.73
CA ASP A 30 -8.16 8.07 -1.77
C ASP A 30 -6.75 8.69 -1.94
N LEU A 31 -5.72 7.86 -1.92
CA LEU A 31 -4.34 8.28 -2.12
C LEU A 31 -4.14 9.02 -3.45
N CYS A 32 -4.65 8.47 -4.55
CA CYS A 32 -4.48 9.01 -5.89
C CYS A 32 -5.15 10.38 -6.09
N GLY A 33 -6.08 10.76 -5.23
CA GLY A 33 -6.63 12.12 -5.18
C GLY A 33 -5.58 13.20 -4.91
N ASN A 34 -4.44 12.83 -4.32
CA ASN A 34 -3.31 13.72 -4.00
C ASN A 34 -2.14 13.57 -4.98
N MET A 35 -2.27 12.79 -6.04
CA MET A 35 -1.22 12.51 -7.01
C MET A 35 -1.67 12.85 -8.43
N ASP A 36 -0.78 13.45 -9.21
CA ASP A 36 -1.04 13.78 -10.62
C ASP A 36 -0.55 12.62 -11.51
N LEU A 37 -1.32 11.53 -11.54
CA LEU A 37 -1.07 10.39 -12.42
C LEU A 37 -1.68 10.67 -13.80
N ARG A 38 -0.88 10.46 -14.86
CA ARG A 38 -1.27 10.75 -16.24
C ARG A 38 -1.09 9.55 -17.14
N PRO A 39 -1.92 9.38 -18.19
CA PRO A 39 -1.74 8.33 -19.17
C PRO A 39 -0.31 8.26 -19.72
N GLY A 40 0.20 7.05 -19.88
CA GLY A 40 1.54 6.79 -20.40
C GLY A 40 2.67 6.85 -19.35
N MET A 41 2.41 7.26 -18.11
CA MET A 41 3.39 7.14 -17.02
C MET A 41 3.71 5.69 -16.73
N ARG A 42 4.96 5.42 -16.33
CA ARG A 42 5.40 4.14 -15.78
C ARG A 42 5.26 4.17 -14.27
N VAL A 43 4.44 3.29 -13.73
CA VAL A 43 4.15 3.19 -12.30
C VAL A 43 4.64 1.85 -11.76
N LEU A 44 5.42 1.89 -10.70
CA LEU A 44 5.73 0.73 -9.88
C LEU A 44 4.59 0.54 -8.87
N ASP A 45 3.90 -0.61 -8.94
CA ASP A 45 2.98 -1.06 -7.90
C ASP A 45 3.72 -2.07 -7.03
N LEU A 46 4.19 -1.62 -5.86
CA LEU A 46 5.13 -2.34 -5.01
C LEU A 46 4.40 -3.06 -3.88
N GLY A 47 4.45 -4.38 -3.91
CA GLY A 47 3.62 -5.25 -3.08
C GLY A 47 2.19 -5.29 -3.60
N CYS A 48 2.04 -5.55 -4.90
CA CYS A 48 0.74 -5.50 -5.59
C CYS A 48 -0.22 -6.64 -5.19
N GLY A 49 0.24 -7.62 -4.42
CA GLY A 49 -0.53 -8.81 -4.09
C GLY A 49 -1.09 -9.50 -5.34
N ARG A 50 -2.37 -9.80 -5.35
CA ARG A 50 -3.08 -10.40 -6.50
C ARG A 50 -3.45 -9.38 -7.60
N GLY A 51 -2.87 -8.17 -7.57
CA GLY A 51 -2.89 -7.19 -8.65
C GLY A 51 -4.16 -6.35 -8.79
N ILE A 52 -5.02 -6.28 -7.77
CA ILE A 52 -6.22 -5.43 -7.79
C ILE A 52 -5.85 -3.96 -8.05
N THR A 53 -4.87 -3.44 -7.34
CA THR A 53 -4.33 -2.08 -7.47
C THR A 53 -3.75 -1.82 -8.84
N SER A 54 -3.00 -2.78 -9.37
CA SER A 54 -2.41 -2.70 -10.71
C SER A 54 -3.45 -2.59 -11.81
N VAL A 55 -4.53 -3.40 -11.74
CA VAL A 55 -5.65 -3.33 -12.69
C VAL A 55 -6.35 -1.96 -12.62
N PHE A 56 -6.58 -1.45 -11.42
CA PHE A 56 -7.20 -0.14 -11.22
C PHE A 56 -6.34 1.00 -11.79
N LEU A 57 -5.05 1.02 -11.49
CA LEU A 57 -4.11 2.02 -12.01
C LEU A 57 -4.12 2.03 -13.56
N ALA A 58 -4.05 0.86 -14.18
CA ALA A 58 -4.06 0.75 -15.62
C ALA A 58 -5.37 1.23 -16.26
N LYS A 59 -6.52 0.87 -15.68
CA LYS A 59 -7.84 1.21 -16.23
C LYS A 59 -8.25 2.66 -15.97
N GLU A 60 -8.04 3.15 -14.76
CA GLU A 60 -8.56 4.46 -14.35
C GLU A 60 -7.60 5.62 -14.67
N TYR A 61 -6.30 5.35 -14.80
CA TYR A 61 -5.29 6.37 -15.08
C TYR A 61 -4.56 6.18 -16.42
N GLY A 62 -4.75 5.05 -17.10
CA GLY A 62 -4.09 4.79 -18.40
C GLY A 62 -2.57 4.66 -18.30
N VAL A 63 -2.06 4.28 -17.15
CA VAL A 63 -0.62 4.13 -16.89
C VAL A 63 -0.13 2.73 -17.28
N THR A 64 1.17 2.61 -17.50
CA THR A 64 1.86 1.31 -17.60
C THR A 64 2.31 0.90 -16.21
N VAL A 65 1.90 -0.27 -15.74
CA VAL A 65 2.16 -0.74 -14.38
C VAL A 65 3.16 -1.88 -14.38
N PHE A 66 4.16 -1.77 -13.51
CA PHE A 66 5.08 -2.84 -13.15
C PHE A 66 4.65 -3.36 -11.79
N ALA A 67 3.91 -4.47 -11.82
CA ALA A 67 3.24 -5.08 -10.67
C ALA A 67 4.20 -6.01 -9.95
N ASN A 68 4.87 -5.49 -8.92
CA ASN A 68 5.89 -6.23 -8.18
C ASN A 68 5.31 -6.85 -6.91
N ASP A 69 5.56 -8.13 -6.73
CA ASP A 69 5.25 -8.85 -5.49
C ASP A 69 6.30 -9.94 -5.22
N LEU A 70 6.51 -10.28 -3.94
CA LEU A 70 7.41 -11.34 -3.54
C LEU A 70 6.71 -12.69 -3.43
N TRP A 71 5.46 -12.69 -2.96
CA TRP A 71 4.72 -13.90 -2.59
C TRP A 71 3.88 -14.45 -3.72
N ILE A 72 3.28 -13.57 -4.52
CA ILE A 72 2.35 -13.96 -5.59
C ILE A 72 3.12 -14.29 -6.87
N SER A 73 2.78 -15.43 -7.47
CA SER A 73 3.38 -15.87 -8.73
C SER A 73 3.10 -14.88 -9.87
N PRO A 74 4.11 -14.44 -10.63
CA PRO A 74 3.90 -13.60 -11.81
C PRO A 74 2.99 -14.26 -12.86
N THR A 75 3.07 -15.59 -12.99
CA THR A 75 2.20 -16.35 -13.91
C THR A 75 0.74 -16.26 -13.51
N ASP A 76 0.44 -16.31 -12.21
CA ASP A 76 -0.94 -16.21 -11.72
C ASP A 76 -1.45 -14.77 -11.85
N ASN A 77 -0.60 -13.77 -11.61
CA ASN A 77 -0.96 -12.38 -11.85
C ASN A 77 -1.14 -12.07 -13.33
N LEU A 78 -0.32 -12.65 -14.23
CA LEU A 78 -0.51 -12.48 -15.66
C LEU A 78 -1.90 -12.95 -16.11
N ARG A 79 -2.34 -14.13 -15.65
CA ARG A 79 -3.70 -14.63 -15.95
C ARG A 79 -4.79 -13.66 -15.47
N ARG A 80 -4.65 -13.10 -14.25
CA ARG A 80 -5.57 -12.09 -13.72
C ARG A 80 -5.59 -10.83 -14.57
N PHE A 81 -4.45 -10.41 -15.10
CA PHE A 81 -4.35 -9.23 -15.97
C PHE A 81 -4.92 -9.49 -17.37
N GLU A 82 -4.77 -10.71 -17.89
CA GLU A 82 -5.43 -11.17 -19.12
C GLU A 82 -6.96 -11.18 -18.94
N GLU A 83 -7.47 -11.81 -17.87
CA GLU A 83 -8.89 -11.82 -17.52
C GLU A 83 -9.45 -10.39 -17.33
N ALA A 84 -8.67 -9.49 -16.77
CA ALA A 84 -9.04 -8.09 -16.58
C ALA A 84 -8.89 -7.24 -17.86
N GLY A 85 -8.28 -7.77 -18.93
CA GLY A 85 -8.06 -7.06 -20.19
C GLY A 85 -7.04 -5.93 -20.12
N VAL A 86 -5.98 -6.11 -19.30
CA VAL A 86 -4.91 -5.11 -19.09
C VAL A 86 -3.49 -5.67 -19.26
N ALA A 87 -3.34 -6.91 -19.71
CA ALA A 87 -2.04 -7.57 -19.85
C ALA A 87 -1.09 -6.89 -20.86
N ASP A 88 -1.61 -6.01 -21.72
CA ASP A 88 -0.84 -5.19 -22.64
C ASP A 88 -0.06 -4.06 -21.96
N ARG A 89 -0.41 -3.71 -20.72
CA ARG A 89 0.16 -2.58 -19.96
C ARG A 89 0.43 -2.85 -18.49
N VAL A 90 0.13 -4.05 -17.98
CA VAL A 90 0.45 -4.46 -16.60
C VAL A 90 1.39 -5.65 -16.64
N PHE A 91 2.59 -5.48 -16.12
CA PHE A 91 3.67 -6.46 -16.18
C PHE A 91 3.96 -7.01 -14.79
N PRO A 92 3.61 -8.29 -14.49
CA PRO A 92 3.87 -8.88 -13.20
C PRO A 92 5.36 -9.27 -13.08
N ILE A 93 5.96 -8.93 -11.94
CA ILE A 93 7.37 -9.19 -11.67
C ILE A 93 7.51 -9.71 -10.24
N ARG A 94 8.23 -10.83 -10.09
CA ARG A 94 8.59 -11.34 -8.78
C ARG A 94 9.96 -10.84 -8.38
N ALA A 95 10.02 -9.95 -7.39
CA ALA A 95 11.27 -9.48 -6.84
C ALA A 95 11.08 -9.01 -5.39
N GLU A 96 12.13 -9.14 -4.61
CA GLU A 96 12.22 -8.61 -3.25
C GLU A 96 12.35 -7.08 -3.29
N ALA A 97 11.68 -6.38 -2.36
CA ALA A 97 11.58 -4.92 -2.40
C ALA A 97 12.93 -4.18 -2.30
N HIS A 98 13.94 -4.76 -1.64
CA HIS A 98 15.28 -4.19 -1.53
C HIS A 98 16.18 -4.52 -2.73
N ALA A 99 15.75 -5.40 -3.66
CA ALA A 99 16.53 -5.87 -4.81
C ALA A 99 15.75 -5.78 -6.13
N LEU A 100 15.07 -4.66 -6.35
CA LEU A 100 14.26 -4.43 -7.54
C LEU A 100 15.12 -4.28 -8.81
N PRO A 101 14.84 -5.03 -9.90
CA PRO A 101 15.69 -5.11 -11.08
C PRO A 101 15.44 -3.97 -12.09
N TYR A 102 15.42 -2.73 -11.63
CA TYR A 102 15.14 -1.58 -12.47
C TYR A 102 16.29 -0.56 -12.46
N ALA A 103 16.42 0.16 -13.56
CA ALA A 103 17.35 1.28 -13.66
C ALA A 103 16.91 2.47 -12.78
N GLU A 104 17.88 3.28 -12.36
CA GLU A 104 17.59 4.55 -11.67
C GLU A 104 16.75 5.47 -12.56
N GLY A 105 15.78 6.17 -11.96
CA GLY A 105 14.88 7.07 -12.67
C GLY A 105 14.00 6.40 -13.73
N PHE A 106 13.72 5.10 -13.58
CA PHE A 106 12.89 4.38 -14.54
C PHE A 106 11.40 4.74 -14.42
N PHE A 107 10.91 4.98 -13.21
CA PHE A 107 9.49 5.20 -12.94
C PHE A 107 9.12 6.68 -12.86
N ASP A 108 7.90 7.01 -13.27
CA ASP A 108 7.24 8.29 -13.05
C ASP A 108 6.56 8.34 -11.67
N ALA A 109 6.13 7.18 -11.16
CA ALA A 109 5.61 7.05 -9.81
C ALA A 109 5.91 5.65 -9.23
N ALA A 110 6.00 5.57 -7.90
CA ALA A 110 5.98 4.32 -7.14
C ALA A 110 4.86 4.40 -6.10
N ILE A 111 4.01 3.36 -6.07
CA ILE A 111 2.84 3.27 -5.19
C ILE A 111 2.91 1.94 -4.45
N SER A 112 2.53 1.95 -3.16
CA SER A 112 2.45 0.75 -2.35
C SER A 112 1.24 0.85 -1.43
N ILE A 113 0.30 -0.08 -1.58
CA ILE A 113 -0.93 -0.14 -0.80
C ILE A 113 -0.87 -1.35 0.11
N ASP A 114 -0.99 -1.10 1.42
CA ASP A 114 -1.03 -2.12 2.48
C ASP A 114 0.16 -3.10 2.46
N SER A 115 1.33 -2.63 2.02
CA SER A 115 2.53 -3.47 2.00
C SER A 115 3.82 -2.76 2.39
N TYR A 116 3.92 -1.44 2.23
CA TYR A 116 5.15 -0.69 2.50
C TYR A 116 5.67 -0.84 3.94
N HIS A 117 4.80 -1.07 4.90
CA HIS A 117 5.16 -1.27 6.31
C HIS A 117 5.99 -2.53 6.57
N TYR A 118 5.99 -3.51 5.67
CA TYR A 118 6.82 -4.72 5.81
C TYR A 118 8.30 -4.49 5.51
N PHE A 119 8.64 -3.55 4.61
CA PHE A 119 10.01 -3.35 4.13
C PHE A 119 10.49 -1.90 4.21
N GLY A 120 9.58 -0.94 4.36
CA GLY A 120 9.86 0.48 4.35
C GLY A 120 10.30 1.17 5.65
N PRO A 121 10.15 0.56 6.86
CA PRO A 121 10.49 1.25 8.11
C PRO A 121 11.99 1.49 8.32
N GLY A 122 12.85 0.75 7.62
CA GLY A 122 14.30 0.94 7.68
C GLY A 122 14.72 2.31 7.12
N GLU A 123 15.53 3.05 7.87
CA GLU A 123 15.97 4.42 7.50
C GLU A 123 16.64 4.50 6.12
N ASN A 124 17.29 3.41 5.71
CA ASN A 124 18.03 3.34 4.45
C ASN A 124 17.18 2.88 3.26
N TYR A 125 15.99 2.31 3.48
CA TYR A 125 15.20 1.76 2.38
C TYR A 125 14.75 2.84 1.40
N PHE A 126 14.12 3.90 1.90
CA PHE A 126 13.65 4.98 1.04
C PHE A 126 14.81 5.67 0.28
N PRO A 127 15.90 6.15 0.93
CA PRO A 127 16.98 6.83 0.22
C PRO A 127 17.80 5.92 -0.69
N ASP A 128 18.09 4.69 -0.29
CA ASP A 128 19.08 3.84 -0.98
C ASP A 128 18.46 2.88 -2.00
N ALA A 129 17.17 2.56 -1.88
CA ALA A 129 16.46 1.69 -2.80
C ALA A 129 15.35 2.44 -3.56
N LEU A 130 14.23 2.75 -2.92
CA LEU A 130 13.03 3.21 -3.61
C LEU A 130 13.21 4.56 -4.31
N SER A 131 13.83 5.54 -3.65
CA SER A 131 13.95 6.89 -4.21
C SER A 131 14.74 6.92 -5.50
N LYS A 132 15.73 6.04 -5.65
CA LYS A 132 16.57 5.97 -6.87
C LYS A 132 15.78 5.57 -8.10
N LEU A 133 14.76 4.75 -7.95
CA LEU A 133 13.99 4.20 -9.06
C LEU A 133 13.03 5.20 -9.71
N VAL A 134 12.64 6.24 -8.98
CA VAL A 134 11.68 7.25 -9.45
C VAL A 134 12.44 8.46 -10.00
N LYS A 135 11.95 9.05 -11.08
CA LYS A 135 12.49 10.28 -11.69
C LYS A 135 12.38 11.47 -10.74
N THR A 136 13.26 12.44 -10.87
CA THR A 136 13.07 13.77 -10.25
C THR A 136 11.74 14.37 -10.69
N GLY A 137 10.97 14.89 -9.75
CA GLY A 137 9.60 15.38 -9.97
C GLY A 137 8.53 14.29 -10.04
N GLY A 138 8.92 13.00 -10.01
CA GLY A 138 8.01 11.88 -9.95
C GLY A 138 7.38 11.70 -8.56
N TRP A 139 6.43 10.78 -8.46
CA TRP A 139 5.60 10.60 -7.29
C TRP A 139 5.95 9.36 -6.47
N PHE A 140 5.78 9.48 -5.17
CA PHE A 140 5.69 8.37 -4.24
C PHE A 140 4.34 8.40 -3.55
N GLY A 141 3.70 7.25 -3.41
CA GLY A 141 2.45 7.11 -2.70
C GLY A 141 2.43 5.84 -1.86
N ILE A 142 2.09 5.96 -0.58
CA ILE A 142 1.89 4.79 0.28
C ILE A 142 0.58 4.89 1.03
N VAL A 143 -0.07 3.75 1.24
CA VAL A 143 -1.07 3.58 2.29
C VAL A 143 -0.63 2.41 3.15
N VAL A 144 -0.55 2.63 4.45
CA VAL A 144 -0.09 1.62 5.41
C VAL A 144 -1.03 1.55 6.61
N PRO A 145 -1.20 0.37 7.20
CA PRO A 145 -1.80 0.26 8.52
C PRO A 145 -0.87 0.92 9.55
N GLY A 146 -1.46 1.47 10.58
CA GLY A 146 -0.71 2.18 11.59
C GLY A 146 -1.56 2.61 12.77
N ARG A 147 -1.14 3.65 13.43
CA ARG A 147 -1.77 4.22 14.62
C ARG A 147 -1.87 5.74 14.52
N LYS A 148 -2.88 6.32 15.17
CA LYS A 148 -3.09 7.78 15.13
C LYS A 148 -1.97 8.58 15.81
N ARG A 149 -1.29 7.96 16.79
CA ARG A 149 -0.16 8.56 17.53
C ARG A 149 0.81 7.49 18.01
N GLU A 150 2.05 7.85 18.24
CA GLU A 150 3.02 6.98 18.90
C GLU A 150 2.62 6.74 20.36
N PHE A 151 2.84 5.53 20.87
CA PHE A 151 2.50 5.15 22.23
C PHE A 151 3.69 5.41 23.18
N GLU A 152 3.70 6.55 23.84
CA GLU A 152 4.77 6.95 24.74
C GLU A 152 4.88 6.08 26.02
N LYS A 153 3.76 5.50 26.46
CA LYS A 153 3.66 4.73 27.72
C LYS A 153 3.42 3.23 27.50
N GLY A 154 3.78 2.72 26.33
CA GLY A 154 3.46 1.35 25.93
C GLY A 154 2.09 1.23 25.25
N TYR A 155 1.72 0.02 24.88
CA TYR A 155 0.48 -0.24 24.14
C TYR A 155 -0.76 0.00 25.02
N PRO A 156 -1.85 0.54 24.45
CA PRO A 156 -3.13 0.65 25.15
C PRO A 156 -3.61 -0.70 25.67
N GLU A 157 -4.17 -0.74 26.89
CA GLU A 157 -4.58 -1.98 27.54
C GLU A 157 -5.46 -2.91 26.66
N PRO A 158 -6.45 -2.41 25.88
CA PRO A 158 -7.23 -3.29 25.02
C PRO A 158 -6.44 -3.97 23.90
N LEU A 159 -5.33 -3.36 23.47
CA LEU A 159 -4.49 -3.85 22.36
C LEU A 159 -3.24 -4.58 22.82
N LYS A 160 -2.87 -4.44 24.10
CA LYS A 160 -1.59 -4.90 24.66
C LYS A 160 -1.34 -6.39 24.44
N ASP A 161 -2.33 -7.23 24.74
CA ASP A 161 -2.22 -8.68 24.63
C ASP A 161 -2.33 -9.19 23.18
N LEU A 162 -2.81 -8.34 22.28
CA LEU A 162 -2.93 -8.63 20.85
C LEU A 162 -1.78 -8.04 20.04
N TRP A 163 -0.90 -7.23 20.66
CA TRP A 163 0.19 -6.59 19.95
C TRP A 163 1.30 -7.60 19.63
N ALA A 164 1.31 -8.06 18.39
CA ALA A 164 2.29 -9.01 17.88
C ALA A 164 3.53 -8.31 17.31
N PRO A 165 4.67 -9.00 17.18
CA PRO A 165 5.89 -8.43 16.61
C PRO A 165 5.72 -7.81 15.22
N GLU A 166 4.82 -8.34 14.42
CA GLU A 166 4.50 -7.86 13.08
C GLU A 166 3.93 -6.43 13.09
N LEU A 167 3.29 -6.03 14.20
CA LEU A 167 2.70 -4.72 14.39
C LEU A 167 3.70 -3.64 14.82
N PHE A 168 4.97 -4.00 15.06
CA PHE A 168 6.02 -3.02 15.40
C PHE A 168 6.25 -2.00 14.28
N THR A 169 5.87 -2.34 13.06
CA THR A 169 5.94 -1.44 11.90
C THR A 169 4.74 -0.51 11.76
N PHE A 170 3.73 -0.65 12.64
CA PHE A 170 2.57 0.24 12.68
C PHE A 170 2.93 1.54 13.37
N HIS A 171 3.24 2.55 12.59
CA HIS A 171 3.62 3.89 13.05
C HIS A 171 2.56 4.92 12.69
N SER A 172 2.64 6.09 13.32
CA SER A 172 1.78 7.23 13.00
C SER A 172 2.16 7.91 11.68
N GLY A 173 1.25 8.68 11.11
CA GLY A 173 1.54 9.50 9.93
C GLY A 173 2.70 10.47 10.15
N GLY A 174 2.82 11.03 11.37
CA GLY A 174 3.94 11.89 11.75
C GLY A 174 5.29 11.17 11.71
N TRP A 175 5.34 9.90 12.12
CA TRP A 175 6.54 9.09 12.07
C TRP A 175 6.96 8.80 10.61
N TRP A 176 6.03 8.36 9.76
CA TRP A 176 6.30 8.11 8.33
C TRP A 176 6.74 9.36 7.58
N ARG A 177 6.07 10.50 7.84
CA ARG A 177 6.46 11.80 7.31
C ARG A 177 7.91 12.13 7.68
N ASN A 178 8.25 12.07 8.97
CA ASN A 178 9.60 12.38 9.46
C ASN A 178 10.66 11.44 8.86
N LEU A 179 10.33 10.15 8.70
CA LEU A 179 11.24 9.17 8.11
C LEU A 179 11.67 9.57 6.69
N TRP A 180 10.75 10.10 5.90
CA TRP A 180 11.05 10.52 4.52
C TRP A 180 11.61 11.93 4.44
N GLU A 181 11.03 12.90 5.16
CA GLU A 181 11.47 14.31 5.12
C GLU A 181 12.93 14.51 5.53
N LYS A 182 13.40 13.78 6.56
CA LYS A 182 14.79 13.86 7.01
C LYS A 182 15.82 13.47 5.94
N THR A 183 15.41 12.74 4.90
CA THR A 183 16.31 12.37 3.79
C THR A 183 16.59 13.55 2.84
N GLY A 184 15.70 14.54 2.80
CA GLY A 184 15.75 15.65 1.85
C GLY A 184 15.51 15.26 0.39
N LEU A 185 15.08 14.01 0.13
CA LEU A 185 14.89 13.49 -1.23
C LEU A 185 13.48 13.65 -1.77
N CYS A 186 12.54 14.05 -0.95
CA CYS A 186 11.17 14.31 -1.36
C CYS A 186 10.54 15.47 -0.59
N GLU A 187 9.48 16.00 -1.15
CA GLU A 187 8.54 16.93 -0.52
C GLU A 187 7.24 16.19 -0.27
N ILE A 188 6.78 16.16 0.98
CA ILE A 188 5.49 15.56 1.34
C ILE A 188 4.36 16.50 0.91
N VAL A 189 3.55 16.04 -0.03
CA VAL A 189 2.38 16.76 -0.55
C VAL A 189 1.17 16.57 0.35
N ALA A 190 0.96 15.33 0.82
CA ALA A 190 -0.11 14.97 1.74
C ALA A 190 0.34 13.85 2.68
N CYS A 191 -0.10 13.90 3.93
CA CYS A 191 0.05 12.82 4.90
C CYS A 191 -1.08 12.93 5.92
N TYR A 192 -1.96 11.93 5.96
CA TYR A 192 -3.18 11.97 6.77
C TYR A 192 -3.69 10.57 7.09
N ASP A 193 -4.52 10.49 8.12
CA ASP A 193 -5.28 9.30 8.44
C ASP A 193 -6.51 9.26 7.52
N ILE A 194 -6.73 8.13 6.84
CA ILE A 194 -7.91 7.92 5.98
C ILE A 194 -9.16 7.89 6.87
N ASP A 195 -10.23 8.54 6.42
CA ASP A 195 -11.51 8.52 7.11
C ASP A 195 -12.11 7.10 7.18
N ASP A 196 -12.65 6.75 8.35
CA ASP A 196 -13.26 5.44 8.62
C ASP A 196 -12.30 4.26 8.42
N PRO A 197 -11.10 4.29 9.00
CA PRO A 197 -10.11 3.23 8.81
C PRO A 197 -10.66 1.87 9.30
N LYS A 198 -11.46 1.86 10.37
CA LYS A 198 -12.07 0.65 10.89
C LYS A 198 -13.11 0.06 9.92
N GLY A 199 -13.99 0.86 9.34
CA GLY A 199 -14.96 0.38 8.36
C GLY A 199 -14.31 -0.22 7.11
N ILE A 200 -13.23 0.41 6.64
CA ILE A 200 -12.45 -0.09 5.50
C ILE A 200 -11.78 -1.43 5.86
N TRP A 201 -11.20 -1.53 7.05
CA TRP A 201 -10.52 -2.76 7.49
C TRP A 201 -11.52 -3.87 7.84
N TRP A 202 -12.64 -3.53 8.50
CA TRP A 202 -13.73 -4.46 8.80
C TRP A 202 -14.31 -5.13 7.55
N SER A 203 -14.34 -4.42 6.42
CA SER A 203 -14.82 -5.00 5.17
C SER A 203 -14.01 -6.24 4.76
N TRP A 204 -12.68 -6.19 4.96
CA TRP A 204 -11.77 -7.32 4.81
C TRP A 204 -11.92 -8.35 5.91
N ALA A 205 -11.84 -7.95 7.18
CA ALA A 205 -11.84 -8.87 8.32
C ALA A 205 -13.09 -9.75 8.37
N ASN A 206 -14.26 -9.17 8.08
CA ASN A 206 -15.52 -9.92 8.02
C ASN A 206 -15.56 -10.92 6.85
N TRP A 207 -15.11 -10.50 5.67
CA TRP A 207 -15.03 -11.39 4.52
C TRP A 207 -14.02 -12.52 4.79
N ALA A 208 -12.87 -12.19 5.31
CA ALA A 208 -11.81 -13.12 5.59
C ALA A 208 -12.21 -14.15 6.64
N LYS A 209 -12.87 -13.75 7.73
CA LYS A 209 -13.41 -14.66 8.74
C LYS A 209 -14.37 -15.72 8.16
N ALA A 210 -15.13 -15.36 7.12
CA ALA A 210 -16.09 -16.25 6.48
C ALA A 210 -15.47 -17.15 5.39
N ASN A 211 -14.35 -16.75 4.79
CA ASN A 211 -13.82 -17.35 3.56
C ASN A 211 -12.36 -17.81 3.65
N PHE A 212 -11.63 -17.44 4.69
CA PHE A 212 -10.19 -17.58 4.73
C PHE A 212 -9.71 -19.03 4.63
N GLU A 213 -10.30 -19.95 5.40
CA GLU A 213 -9.94 -21.39 5.35
C GLU A 213 -10.18 -21.99 3.97
N LYS A 214 -11.24 -21.54 3.30
CA LYS A 214 -11.58 -21.98 1.94
C LYS A 214 -10.57 -21.48 0.90
N GLU A 215 -10.05 -20.28 1.07
CA GLU A 215 -9.17 -19.62 0.10
C GLU A 215 -7.68 -19.88 0.37
N TYR A 216 -7.28 -20.04 1.63
CA TYR A 216 -5.87 -20.11 2.06
C TYR A 216 -5.50 -21.39 2.83
N GLY A 217 -6.46 -22.29 3.07
CA GLY A 217 -6.27 -23.57 3.79
C GLY A 217 -6.28 -23.43 5.31
N GLU A 218 -6.27 -24.57 6.01
CA GLU A 218 -6.22 -24.63 7.47
C GLU A 218 -4.96 -23.95 8.03
N GLY A 219 -5.14 -23.06 8.99
CA GLY A 219 -4.03 -22.38 9.70
C GLY A 219 -3.65 -21.02 9.16
N GLY A 220 -4.34 -20.48 8.18
CA GLY A 220 -4.18 -19.11 7.70
C GLY A 220 -4.68 -18.04 8.70
N GLY A 221 -4.12 -17.99 9.92
CA GLY A 221 -4.64 -17.33 11.12
C GLY A 221 -4.75 -15.79 11.13
N GLY A 222 -4.55 -15.09 10.01
CA GLY A 222 -4.60 -13.62 10.00
C GLY A 222 -6.00 -13.03 10.17
N ALA A 223 -7.03 -13.64 9.56
CA ALA A 223 -8.37 -13.05 9.52
C ALA A 223 -9.06 -12.94 10.89
N ASP A 224 -8.89 -13.96 11.74
CA ASP A 224 -9.44 -13.94 13.09
C ASP A 224 -8.69 -12.96 13.99
N PHE A 225 -7.41 -12.77 13.73
CA PHE A 225 -6.57 -11.78 14.39
C PHE A 225 -7.03 -10.35 14.06
N ASP A 226 -7.22 -10.03 12.78
CA ASP A 226 -7.67 -8.69 12.36
C ASP A 226 -9.01 -8.32 12.99
N ALA A 227 -9.97 -9.25 13.00
CA ALA A 227 -11.26 -9.01 13.63
C ALA A 227 -11.12 -8.72 15.14
N LYS A 228 -10.38 -9.56 15.87
CA LYS A 228 -10.12 -9.36 17.32
C LYS A 228 -9.38 -8.05 17.61
N PHE A 229 -8.42 -7.72 16.76
CA PHE A 229 -7.63 -6.50 16.88
C PHE A 229 -8.47 -5.24 16.70
N LEU A 230 -9.34 -5.22 15.69
CA LEU A 230 -10.27 -4.13 15.43
C LEU A 230 -11.36 -4.00 16.52
N GLU A 231 -11.85 -5.14 17.06
CA GLU A 231 -12.81 -5.16 18.17
C GLU A 231 -12.19 -4.60 19.46
N ALA A 232 -10.93 -4.95 19.72
CA ALA A 232 -10.21 -4.50 20.91
C ALA A 232 -9.84 -3.01 20.88
N ASP A 233 -9.75 -2.39 19.70
CA ASP A 233 -9.43 -0.97 19.55
C ASP A 233 -10.59 -0.06 19.95
N THR A 234 -10.91 -0.06 21.23
CA THR A 234 -11.98 0.81 21.82
C THR A 234 -11.52 2.25 21.98
N GLY A 235 -10.21 2.49 21.99
CA GLY A 235 -9.59 3.82 22.10
C GLY A 235 -9.49 4.57 20.77
N ASP A 236 -9.90 3.94 19.68
CA ASP A 236 -9.76 4.51 18.33
C ASP A 236 -8.30 4.89 18.03
N ASP A 237 -7.38 3.98 18.36
CA ASP A 237 -5.93 4.16 18.23
C ASP A 237 -5.38 3.73 16.87
N LEU A 238 -6.09 2.84 16.15
CA LEU A 238 -5.69 2.34 14.84
C LEU A 238 -6.00 3.33 13.72
N ALA A 239 -5.15 3.34 12.71
CA ALA A 239 -5.27 4.18 11.52
C ALA A 239 -4.91 3.43 10.24
N LEU A 240 -5.39 3.93 9.12
CA LEU A 240 -4.85 3.68 7.77
C LEU A 240 -4.28 5.00 7.29
N ILE A 241 -2.96 5.05 7.11
CA ILE A 241 -2.22 6.28 6.86
C ILE A 241 -1.90 6.38 5.37
N ALA A 242 -2.38 7.43 4.73
CA ALA A 242 -2.03 7.78 3.36
C ALA A 242 -0.94 8.85 3.34
N MET A 243 0.09 8.65 2.52
CA MET A 243 1.13 9.65 2.29
C MET A 243 1.49 9.72 0.80
N ALA A 244 1.43 10.93 0.24
CA ALA A 244 1.86 11.24 -1.11
C ALA A 244 3.03 12.25 -1.06
N ALA A 245 4.06 12.00 -1.87
CA ALA A 245 5.24 12.85 -1.92
C ALA A 245 5.76 13.00 -3.37
N LYS A 246 6.46 14.11 -3.64
CA LYS A 246 7.19 14.33 -4.87
C LYS A 246 8.69 14.20 -4.66
N LYS A 247 9.37 13.50 -5.56
CA LYS A 247 10.83 13.45 -5.56
C LYS A 247 11.42 14.81 -5.88
N THR A 248 12.25 15.31 -4.99
CA THR A 248 13.02 16.56 -5.21
C THR A 248 14.28 16.30 -6.02
N ALA A 249 14.80 17.34 -6.68
CA ALA A 249 16.15 17.30 -7.21
C ALA A 249 17.14 17.14 -6.04
N VAL A 250 18.06 16.21 -6.14
CA VAL A 250 19.13 16.09 -5.16
C VAL A 250 19.99 17.34 -5.26
N ASN A 251 19.84 18.27 -4.33
CA ASN A 251 20.83 19.33 -4.14
C ASN A 251 22.10 18.63 -3.63
N ARG A 252 23.03 18.28 -4.54
CA ARG A 252 24.39 17.91 -4.13
C ARG A 252 24.96 19.13 -3.40
N ARG A 253 24.81 19.18 -2.07
CA ARG A 253 25.68 20.01 -1.26
C ARG A 253 27.08 19.43 -1.48
N VAL A 254 27.87 20.14 -2.27
CA VAL A 254 29.31 19.91 -2.35
C VAL A 254 29.83 20.26 -0.95
N PHE A 255 30.22 19.21 -0.21
CA PHE A 255 31.00 19.39 1.00
C PHE A 255 32.46 19.61 0.61
#